data_9ba4e1d8bcb7b57eb4ea9d6afecbdde1
#
_entry.id   9ba4e1d8bcb7b57eb4ea9d6afecbdde1
#
_cell.length_a   1.000
_cell.length_b   1.000
_cell.length_c   1.000
_cell.angle_alpha   90.00
_cell.angle_beta   90.00
_cell.angle_gamma   90.00
#
_symmetry.space_group_name_H-M   'P 1'
#
loop_
_entity.id
_entity.type
_entity.pdbx_description
1 polymer ?
#
loop_
_entity_poly.entity_id
_entity_poly.type
_entity_poly.pdbx_seq_one_letter_code
_entity_poly.pdbx_strand_id
1 'polypeptide(L)'
;MSWETALDRQIHDYLPDLKWAADEPMTKHTSFRIGGPAKRMAFPKTREQLVVLIGFLQDAGVKPLLIGNGTNLLVADKGLDTVVIDTSAELSHIELTDEGEIAADAGVSLTKLALFAWKNGLTGLEFAHGIPGTLGGGVVMNAGAYGGELKDVVTEVTALYPDGVKVLTPAELDFSYRHSVFSAGEGIVLGAKVKLESGDPDAIKAKMDDLMARRKASQPLELPSAGSTFKRPTGYYAGPLIEGCGLKGCRVGGAEVSSKHAGFLVNVGGATCADVLALIEKVQKTVYDAHGVMLEPEVKIIR
;
A
#
# COMPACT_ATOMS: atom_id res chain seq x y z
N MET A 1 25.80 14.16 18.64
CA MET A 1 25.20 14.53 17.34
C MET A 1 23.91 13.72 17.23
N SER A 2 22.80 14.36 16.87
CA SER A 2 21.55 13.60 16.70
C SER A 2 21.66 12.68 15.49
N TRP A 3 20.80 11.64 15.44
CA TRP A 3 20.80 10.68 14.32
C TRP A 3 20.51 11.39 12.99
N GLU A 4 19.65 12.41 12.99
CA GLU A 4 19.29 13.18 11.80
C GLU A 4 20.52 13.86 11.20
N THR A 5 21.31 14.60 12.03
CA THR A 5 22.49 15.31 11.56
C THR A 5 23.56 14.36 11.02
N ALA A 6 23.70 13.16 11.64
CA ALA A 6 24.64 12.15 11.16
C ALA A 6 24.21 11.60 9.80
N LEU A 7 22.93 11.24 9.66
CA LEU A 7 22.37 10.75 8.39
C LEU A 7 22.36 11.83 7.30
N ASP A 8 21.97 13.06 7.61
CA ASP A 8 21.99 14.19 6.66
C ASP A 8 23.38 14.33 6.01
N ARG A 9 24.45 14.19 6.82
CA ARG A 9 25.82 14.22 6.31
C ARG A 9 26.16 13.01 5.46
N GLN A 10 25.84 11.79 5.92
CA GLN A 10 26.09 10.56 5.14
C GLN A 10 25.37 10.59 3.79
N ILE A 11 24.10 11.02 3.77
CA ILE A 11 23.34 11.15 2.52
C ILE A 11 24.00 12.16 1.59
N HIS A 12 24.40 13.33 2.10
CA HIS A 12 25.10 14.33 1.30
C HIS A 12 26.39 13.81 0.69
N ASP A 13 27.18 13.06 1.48
CA ASP A 13 28.53 12.62 1.08
C ASP A 13 28.51 11.38 0.15
N TYR A 14 27.54 10.45 0.36
CA TYR A 14 27.55 9.14 -0.32
C TYR A 14 26.36 8.90 -1.26
N LEU A 15 25.27 9.63 -1.09
CA LEU A 15 24.06 9.55 -1.92
C LEU A 15 23.59 10.94 -2.37
N PRO A 16 24.47 11.75 -3.03
CA PRO A 16 24.15 13.16 -3.34
C PRO A 16 22.93 13.32 -4.26
N ASP A 17 22.60 12.30 -5.06
CA ASP A 17 21.45 12.31 -5.97
C ASP A 17 20.16 11.78 -5.32
N LEU A 18 20.22 11.33 -4.06
CA LEU A 18 19.04 10.90 -3.32
C LEU A 18 18.23 12.14 -2.91
N LYS A 19 17.00 12.22 -3.36
CA LYS A 19 16.05 13.23 -2.85
C LYS A 19 15.73 12.91 -1.38
N TRP A 20 16.08 13.88 -0.52
CA TRP A 20 16.01 13.78 0.94
C TRP A 20 15.35 15.02 1.50
N ALA A 21 14.28 14.86 2.29
CA ALA A 21 13.50 15.96 2.83
C ALA A 21 13.40 15.88 4.36
N ALA A 22 13.35 17.03 5.02
CA ALA A 22 13.10 17.16 6.47
C ALA A 22 11.66 17.60 6.72
N ASP A 23 11.08 17.10 7.82
CA ASP A 23 9.74 17.45 8.30
C ASP A 23 8.65 17.41 7.21
N GLU A 24 8.72 16.38 6.32
CA GLU A 24 7.83 16.25 5.18
C GLU A 24 6.43 15.79 5.62
N PRO A 25 5.36 16.54 5.29
CA PRO A 25 4.01 16.22 5.73
C PRO A 25 3.49 14.92 5.13
N MET A 26 3.11 13.95 5.96
CA MET A 26 2.56 12.67 5.53
C MET A 26 1.20 12.80 4.82
N THR A 27 0.49 13.91 5.00
CA THR A 27 -0.75 14.22 4.26
C THR A 27 -0.56 14.23 2.74
N LYS A 28 0.66 14.45 2.24
CA LYS A 28 0.99 14.40 0.80
C LYS A 28 1.29 12.98 0.32
N HIS A 29 1.59 12.06 1.24
CA HIS A 29 2.10 10.71 0.95
C HIS A 29 1.15 9.61 1.43
N THR A 30 -0.06 9.97 1.86
CA THR A 30 -1.13 9.02 2.19
C THR A 30 -2.38 9.34 1.38
N SER A 31 -3.06 8.32 0.86
CA SER A 31 -4.33 8.50 0.14
C SER A 31 -5.45 9.01 1.05
N PHE A 32 -5.33 8.83 2.35
CA PHE A 32 -6.25 9.38 3.36
C PHE A 32 -6.05 10.87 3.59
N ARG A 33 -4.90 11.42 3.16
CA ARG A 33 -4.46 12.80 3.40
C ARG A 33 -4.48 13.18 4.87
N ILE A 34 -4.04 12.24 5.72
CA ILE A 34 -3.94 12.38 7.18
C ILE A 34 -2.51 12.01 7.59
N GLY A 35 -1.99 12.71 8.60
CA GLY A 35 -0.68 12.45 9.22
C GLY A 35 0.16 13.71 9.38
N GLY A 36 0.83 13.80 10.52
CA GLY A 36 1.84 14.82 10.79
C GLY A 36 3.12 14.58 9.98
N PRO A 37 4.18 15.41 10.21
CA PRO A 37 5.40 15.33 9.42
C PRO A 37 6.23 14.07 9.73
N ALA A 38 6.88 13.52 8.71
CA ALA A 38 7.99 12.58 8.87
C ALA A 38 9.27 13.37 9.16
N LYS A 39 10.03 12.95 10.17
CA LYS A 39 11.28 13.65 10.58
C LYS A 39 12.27 13.76 9.43
N ARG A 40 12.39 12.68 8.65
CA ARG A 40 13.08 12.64 7.36
C ARG A 40 12.30 11.81 6.37
N MET A 41 12.37 12.16 5.09
CA MET A 41 11.79 11.36 4.01
C MET A 41 12.78 11.22 2.86
N ALA A 42 12.93 9.97 2.38
CA ALA A 42 13.81 9.60 1.29
C ALA A 42 13.01 9.10 0.08
N PHE A 43 13.51 9.40 -1.12
CA PHE A 43 12.89 9.01 -2.38
C PHE A 43 13.94 8.33 -3.27
N PRO A 44 14.25 7.04 -3.02
CA PRO A 44 15.27 6.32 -3.79
C PRO A 44 14.83 6.13 -5.24
N LYS A 45 15.80 6.28 -6.18
CA LYS A 45 15.58 6.10 -7.62
C LYS A 45 15.89 4.68 -8.08
N THR A 46 16.81 4.01 -7.38
CA THR A 46 17.25 2.67 -7.73
C THR A 46 17.27 1.75 -6.52
N ARG A 47 17.29 0.44 -6.78
CA ARG A 47 17.40 -0.59 -5.72
C ARG A 47 18.70 -0.42 -4.94
N GLU A 48 19.80 -0.08 -5.63
CA GLU A 48 21.11 0.13 -5.02
C GLU A 48 21.10 1.30 -4.05
N GLN A 49 20.49 2.44 -4.43
CA GLN A 49 20.30 3.56 -3.51
C GLN A 49 19.49 3.16 -2.27
N LEU A 50 18.42 2.39 -2.46
CA LEU A 50 17.61 1.89 -1.34
C LEU A 50 18.43 0.98 -0.42
N VAL A 51 19.20 0.05 -0.97
CA VAL A 51 20.05 -0.88 -0.19
C VAL A 51 21.11 -0.11 0.61
N VAL A 52 21.81 0.85 -0.02
CA VAL A 52 22.82 1.68 0.67
C VAL A 52 22.17 2.52 1.78
N LEU A 53 21.02 3.14 1.49
CA LEU A 53 20.26 3.92 2.50
C LEU A 53 19.88 3.06 3.71
N ILE A 54 19.38 1.85 3.47
CA ILE A 54 19.02 0.94 4.57
C ILE A 54 20.25 0.57 5.40
N GLY A 55 21.41 0.38 4.78
CA GLY A 55 22.67 0.17 5.53
C GLY A 55 23.00 1.34 6.46
N PHE A 56 22.92 2.58 5.99
CA PHE A 56 23.15 3.76 6.84
C PHE A 56 22.15 3.87 8.00
N LEU A 57 20.88 3.53 7.74
CA LEU A 57 19.84 3.52 8.78
C LEU A 57 20.08 2.44 9.84
N GLN A 58 20.53 1.25 9.43
CA GLN A 58 20.91 0.17 10.34
C GLN A 58 22.09 0.58 11.22
N ASP A 59 23.14 1.16 10.65
CA ASP A 59 24.31 1.66 11.39
C ASP A 59 23.92 2.78 12.38
N ALA A 60 22.94 3.61 12.02
CA ALA A 60 22.41 4.66 12.89
C ALA A 60 21.39 4.14 13.94
N GLY A 61 21.01 2.86 13.89
CA GLY A 61 19.98 2.28 14.76
C GLY A 61 18.56 2.84 14.49
N VAL A 62 18.31 3.37 13.31
CA VAL A 62 17.01 3.95 12.90
C VAL A 62 16.22 2.92 12.10
N LYS A 63 15.04 2.54 12.60
CA LYS A 63 14.12 1.66 11.88
C LYS A 63 13.22 2.49 10.96
N PRO A 64 13.38 2.43 9.63
CA PRO A 64 12.56 3.22 8.72
C PRO A 64 11.14 2.67 8.58
N LEU A 65 10.23 3.55 8.13
CA LEU A 65 8.94 3.16 7.58
C LEU A 65 9.02 3.19 6.05
N LEU A 66 8.84 2.04 5.40
CA LEU A 66 8.72 1.98 3.94
C LEU A 66 7.27 2.15 3.52
N ILE A 67 7.06 3.01 2.53
CA ILE A 67 5.75 3.22 1.92
C ILE A 67 5.84 3.12 0.38
N GLY A 68 4.74 2.69 -0.22
CA GLY A 68 4.43 2.95 -1.63
C GLY A 68 3.49 4.16 -1.71
N ASN A 69 2.39 4.03 -2.43
CA ASN A 69 1.39 5.11 -2.58
C ASN A 69 0.63 5.47 -1.27
N GLY A 70 1.00 4.93 -0.12
CA GLY A 70 0.36 5.22 1.16
C GLY A 70 -1.14 4.92 1.22
N THR A 71 -1.62 3.94 0.45
CA THR A 71 -3.05 3.69 0.23
C THR A 71 -3.72 2.80 1.28
N ASN A 72 -2.95 2.31 2.25
CA ASN A 72 -3.46 1.51 3.37
C ASN A 72 -2.94 2.01 4.72
N LEU A 73 -2.67 3.31 4.84
CA LEU A 73 -2.04 3.90 6.03
C LEU A 73 -2.93 4.96 6.68
N LEU A 74 -2.98 4.92 8.01
CA LEU A 74 -3.45 6.00 8.87
C LEU A 74 -2.29 6.44 9.76
N VAL A 75 -1.74 7.62 9.52
CA VAL A 75 -0.55 8.13 10.19
C VAL A 75 -0.94 9.10 11.31
N ALA A 76 -0.26 9.01 12.45
CA ALA A 76 -0.51 9.84 13.63
C ALA A 76 -0.36 11.34 13.35
N ASP A 77 -1.22 12.14 13.99
CA ASP A 77 -1.24 13.61 13.82
C ASP A 77 0.05 14.29 14.31
N LYS A 78 0.72 13.72 15.31
CA LYS A 78 2.02 14.20 15.81
C LYS A 78 3.19 13.99 14.84
N GLY A 79 2.99 13.19 13.78
CA GLY A 79 4.05 12.79 12.84
C GLY A 79 4.87 11.61 13.32
N LEU A 80 5.98 11.36 12.63
CA LEU A 80 6.82 10.19 12.79
C LEU A 80 8.26 10.60 13.07
N ASP A 81 8.79 10.20 14.23
CA ASP A 81 10.19 10.43 14.62
C ASP A 81 11.10 9.34 14.03
N THR A 82 11.07 9.20 12.72
CA THR A 82 11.89 8.26 11.96
C THR A 82 12.10 8.73 10.53
N VAL A 83 12.80 7.91 9.74
CA VAL A 83 12.91 8.07 8.28
C VAL A 83 11.76 7.33 7.60
N VAL A 84 11.00 8.01 6.78
CA VAL A 84 10.06 7.40 5.85
C VAL A 84 10.74 7.25 4.48
N ILE A 85 10.63 6.09 3.86
CA ILE A 85 11.16 5.83 2.52
C ILE A 85 9.97 5.64 1.57
N ASP A 86 9.77 6.59 0.67
CA ASP A 86 8.74 6.53 -0.36
C ASP A 86 9.34 5.91 -1.64
N THR A 87 8.97 4.67 -1.91
CA THR A 87 9.43 3.93 -3.09
C THR A 87 8.61 4.27 -4.34
N SER A 88 7.43 4.87 -4.19
CA SER A 88 6.52 5.11 -5.31
C SER A 88 6.92 6.26 -6.23
N ALA A 89 7.72 7.19 -5.71
CA ALA A 89 8.02 8.43 -6.41
C ALA A 89 8.96 8.21 -7.61
N GLU A 90 10.03 7.42 -7.44
CA GLU A 90 11.09 7.30 -8.46
C GLU A 90 11.53 5.85 -8.72
N LEU A 91 11.38 4.91 -7.77
CA LEU A 91 11.75 3.49 -7.93
C LEU A 91 10.69 2.77 -8.79
N SER A 92 10.76 2.94 -10.12
CA SER A 92 9.65 2.58 -11.00
C SER A 92 10.06 1.92 -12.33
N HIS A 93 11.20 1.22 -12.35
CA HIS A 93 11.63 0.44 -13.52
C HIS A 93 10.69 -0.75 -13.74
N ILE A 94 10.39 -1.03 -15.01
CA ILE A 94 9.56 -2.15 -15.45
C ILE A 94 10.01 -2.57 -16.84
N GLU A 95 10.17 -3.88 -17.03
CA GLU A 95 10.62 -4.46 -18.30
C GLU A 95 9.99 -5.84 -18.55
N LEU A 96 10.00 -6.27 -19.81
CA LEU A 96 9.72 -7.64 -20.20
C LEU A 96 11.06 -8.38 -20.28
N THR A 97 11.17 -9.50 -19.56
CA THR A 97 12.39 -10.33 -19.59
C THR A 97 12.45 -11.20 -20.84
N ASP A 98 13.63 -11.75 -21.14
CA ASP A 98 13.82 -12.68 -22.26
C ASP A 98 12.99 -13.97 -22.11
N GLU A 99 12.61 -14.35 -20.87
CA GLU A 99 11.75 -15.47 -20.54
C GLU A 99 10.24 -15.14 -20.69
N GLY A 100 9.91 -13.91 -21.07
CA GLY A 100 8.53 -13.44 -21.24
C GLY A 100 7.80 -13.13 -19.94
N GLU A 101 8.51 -12.97 -18.83
CA GLU A 101 7.98 -12.47 -17.56
C GLU A 101 8.09 -10.94 -17.48
N ILE A 102 7.27 -10.29 -16.67
CA ILE A 102 7.42 -8.87 -16.38
C ILE A 102 8.20 -8.74 -15.07
N ALA A 103 9.38 -8.11 -15.13
CA ALA A 103 10.15 -7.71 -13.97
C ALA A 103 9.85 -6.25 -13.64
N ALA A 104 9.59 -5.94 -12.36
CA ALA A 104 9.26 -4.59 -11.95
C ALA A 104 9.78 -4.25 -10.55
N ASP A 105 10.14 -2.98 -10.34
CA ASP A 105 10.52 -2.46 -9.03
C ASP A 105 9.32 -2.34 -8.09
N ALA A 106 9.59 -2.38 -6.80
CA ALA A 106 8.58 -2.29 -5.74
C ALA A 106 7.72 -1.02 -5.81
N GLY A 107 8.25 0.08 -6.33
CA GLY A 107 7.55 1.35 -6.48
C GLY A 107 6.63 1.45 -7.71
N VAL A 108 6.68 0.50 -8.64
CA VAL A 108 5.78 0.47 -9.81
C VAL A 108 4.33 0.38 -9.32
N SER A 109 3.47 1.32 -9.75
CA SER A 109 2.05 1.22 -9.40
C SER A 109 1.40 0.01 -10.06
N LEU A 110 0.47 -0.65 -9.36
CA LEU A 110 -0.27 -1.80 -9.88
C LEU A 110 -1.04 -1.44 -11.17
N THR A 111 -1.50 -0.20 -11.27
CA THR A 111 -2.09 0.33 -12.52
C THR A 111 -1.07 0.35 -13.66
N LYS A 112 0.17 0.85 -13.42
CA LYS A 112 1.23 0.88 -14.44
C LYS A 112 1.62 -0.54 -14.85
N LEU A 113 1.72 -1.47 -13.90
CA LEU A 113 2.02 -2.88 -14.14
C LEU A 113 0.94 -3.53 -15.04
N ALA A 114 -0.34 -3.34 -14.71
CA ALA A 114 -1.46 -3.87 -15.49
C ALA A 114 -1.52 -3.27 -16.92
N LEU A 115 -1.27 -1.96 -17.05
CA LEU A 115 -1.21 -1.29 -18.35
C LEU A 115 -0.01 -1.77 -19.18
N PHE A 116 1.14 -2.06 -18.55
CA PHE A 116 2.30 -2.62 -19.22
C PHE A 116 2.00 -4.03 -19.74
N ALA A 117 1.37 -4.87 -18.93
CA ALA A 117 0.93 -6.21 -19.34
C ALA A 117 -0.01 -6.16 -20.55
N TRP A 118 -1.06 -5.33 -20.47
CA TRP A 118 -1.99 -5.13 -21.58
C TRP A 118 -1.30 -4.71 -22.88
N LYS A 119 -0.38 -3.73 -22.83
CA LYS A 119 0.36 -3.25 -24.01
C LYS A 119 1.23 -4.31 -24.65
N ASN A 120 1.63 -5.33 -23.89
CA ASN A 120 2.39 -6.49 -24.37
C ASN A 120 1.49 -7.71 -24.70
N GLY A 121 0.15 -7.56 -24.73
CA GLY A 121 -0.78 -8.64 -25.03
C GLY A 121 -0.81 -9.74 -23.96
N LEU A 122 -0.57 -9.39 -22.70
CA LEU A 122 -0.51 -10.32 -21.56
C LEU A 122 -1.72 -10.15 -20.65
N THR A 123 -2.46 -11.23 -20.42
CA THR A 123 -3.65 -11.31 -19.55
C THR A 123 -3.31 -11.88 -18.17
N GLY A 124 -4.07 -11.51 -17.14
CA GLY A 124 -3.93 -12.01 -15.76
C GLY A 124 -3.77 -10.90 -14.72
N LEU A 125 -3.54 -9.63 -15.12
CA LEU A 125 -3.41 -8.48 -14.23
C LEU A 125 -4.56 -7.47 -14.31
N GLU A 126 -5.66 -7.79 -14.98
CA GLU A 126 -6.78 -6.87 -15.15
C GLU A 126 -7.39 -6.45 -13.80
N PHE A 127 -7.40 -7.38 -12.82
CA PHE A 127 -7.88 -7.11 -11.46
C PHE A 127 -7.07 -6.02 -10.75
N ALA A 128 -5.77 -5.89 -11.08
CA ALA A 128 -4.84 -4.99 -10.45
C ALA A 128 -4.96 -3.54 -10.97
N HIS A 129 -5.53 -3.33 -12.18
CA HIS A 129 -5.60 -2.03 -12.83
C HIS A 129 -6.24 -0.94 -11.97
N GLY A 130 -7.26 -1.27 -11.19
CA GLY A 130 -7.94 -0.30 -10.31
C GLY A 130 -7.39 -0.24 -8.87
N ILE A 131 -6.41 -1.05 -8.50
CA ILE A 131 -5.83 -1.02 -7.15
C ILE A 131 -4.82 0.14 -7.07
N PRO A 132 -4.99 1.12 -6.16
CA PRO A 132 -4.17 2.34 -6.15
C PRO A 132 -2.77 2.16 -5.53
N GLY A 133 -2.38 0.92 -5.15
CA GLY A 133 -1.09 0.60 -4.50
C GLY A 133 0.07 0.48 -5.48
N THR A 134 1.25 0.22 -4.92
CA THR A 134 2.47 -0.18 -5.65
C THR A 134 2.65 -1.69 -5.61
N LEU A 135 3.53 -2.23 -6.47
CA LEU A 135 3.87 -3.65 -6.49
C LEU A 135 4.40 -4.13 -5.13
N GLY A 136 5.35 -3.39 -4.52
CA GLY A 136 5.89 -3.76 -3.21
C GLY A 136 4.82 -3.81 -2.12
N GLY A 137 3.98 -2.76 -2.02
CA GLY A 137 2.84 -2.76 -1.09
C GLY A 137 1.82 -3.86 -1.42
N GLY A 138 1.62 -4.14 -2.70
CA GLY A 138 0.79 -5.24 -3.19
C GLY A 138 1.31 -6.61 -2.76
N VAL A 139 2.61 -6.86 -2.89
CA VAL A 139 3.27 -8.11 -2.44
C VAL A 139 3.11 -8.27 -0.92
N VAL A 140 3.38 -7.23 -0.13
CA VAL A 140 3.22 -7.27 1.35
C VAL A 140 1.79 -7.70 1.74
N MET A 141 0.78 -7.22 1.03
CA MET A 141 -0.64 -7.45 1.34
C MET A 141 -1.29 -8.58 0.52
N ASN A 142 -0.54 -9.27 -0.35
CA ASN A 142 -1.12 -10.13 -1.38
C ASN A 142 -2.35 -9.44 -2.01
N ALA A 143 -2.12 -8.27 -2.63
CA ALA A 143 -3.19 -7.41 -3.11
C ALA A 143 -4.08 -8.14 -4.12
N GLY A 144 -5.38 -8.03 -3.93
CA GLY A 144 -6.36 -8.68 -4.79
C GLY A 144 -7.69 -7.96 -4.85
N ALA A 145 -8.38 -8.13 -5.96
CA ALA A 145 -9.71 -7.62 -6.21
C ALA A 145 -10.40 -8.46 -7.29
N TYR A 146 -11.74 -8.55 -7.24
CA TYR A 146 -12.56 -9.20 -8.27
C TYR A 146 -12.16 -10.65 -8.59
N GLY A 147 -11.65 -11.37 -7.59
CA GLY A 147 -11.30 -12.80 -7.71
C GLY A 147 -9.86 -13.06 -8.16
N GLY A 148 -9.06 -12.04 -8.52
CA GLY A 148 -7.62 -12.19 -8.77
C GLY A 148 -6.79 -11.66 -7.60
N GLU A 149 -5.62 -12.24 -7.38
CA GLU A 149 -4.67 -11.87 -6.33
C GLU A 149 -3.23 -11.92 -6.89
N LEU A 150 -2.30 -11.18 -6.29
CA LEU A 150 -0.89 -11.21 -6.74
C LEU A 150 -0.25 -12.59 -6.63
N LYS A 151 -0.64 -13.41 -5.66
CA LYS A 151 -0.17 -14.80 -5.53
C LYS A 151 -0.40 -15.66 -6.78
N ASP A 152 -1.41 -15.30 -7.60
CA ASP A 152 -1.78 -16.07 -8.78
C ASP A 152 -0.81 -15.84 -9.95
N VAL A 153 -0.03 -14.75 -9.90
CA VAL A 153 0.84 -14.31 -11.02
C VAL A 153 2.30 -14.07 -10.62
N VAL A 154 2.60 -13.83 -9.34
CA VAL A 154 3.98 -13.60 -8.86
C VAL A 154 4.77 -14.90 -8.90
N THR A 155 5.93 -14.87 -9.57
CA THR A 155 6.86 -16.00 -9.68
C THR A 155 8.11 -15.82 -8.85
N GLU A 156 8.49 -14.59 -8.53
CA GLU A 156 9.70 -14.28 -7.79
C GLU A 156 9.55 -12.92 -7.09
N VAL A 157 10.08 -12.80 -5.88
CA VAL A 157 10.23 -11.53 -5.17
C VAL A 157 11.68 -11.34 -4.73
N THR A 158 12.29 -10.25 -5.19
CA THR A 158 13.60 -9.80 -4.69
C THR A 158 13.37 -8.94 -3.46
N ALA A 159 13.98 -9.30 -2.34
CA ALA A 159 13.84 -8.59 -1.07
C ALA A 159 15.18 -8.40 -0.35
N LEU A 160 15.31 -7.30 0.38
CA LEU A 160 16.45 -7.01 1.26
C LEU A 160 16.12 -7.47 2.68
N TYR A 161 16.97 -8.33 3.23
CA TYR A 161 16.97 -8.78 4.62
C TYR A 161 18.23 -8.27 5.34
N PRO A 162 18.32 -8.38 6.69
CA PRO A 162 19.51 -7.98 7.43
C PRO A 162 20.81 -8.68 6.99
N ASP A 163 20.69 -9.90 6.47
CA ASP A 163 21.79 -10.72 5.96
C ASP A 163 22.03 -10.59 4.45
N GLY A 164 21.34 -9.67 3.78
CA GLY A 164 21.54 -9.33 2.37
C GLY A 164 20.29 -9.47 1.51
N VAL A 165 20.48 -9.30 0.20
CA VAL A 165 19.43 -9.44 -0.80
C VAL A 165 19.13 -10.91 -1.04
N LYS A 166 17.84 -11.28 -0.99
CA LYS A 166 17.34 -12.62 -1.28
C LYS A 166 16.31 -12.59 -2.40
N VAL A 167 16.22 -13.70 -3.09
CA VAL A 167 15.19 -13.98 -4.08
C VAL A 167 14.30 -15.07 -3.51
N LEU A 168 13.00 -14.78 -3.35
CA LEU A 168 12.03 -15.70 -2.78
C LEU A 168 11.11 -16.23 -3.87
N THR A 169 10.86 -17.54 -3.80
CA THR A 169 9.89 -18.25 -4.64
C THR A 169 8.47 -18.13 -4.06
N PRO A 170 7.41 -18.44 -4.83
CA PRO A 170 6.04 -18.41 -4.32
C PRO A 170 5.79 -19.23 -3.05
N ALA A 171 6.50 -20.36 -2.88
CA ALA A 171 6.38 -21.20 -1.69
C ALA A 171 6.92 -20.55 -0.41
N GLU A 172 7.87 -19.61 -0.55
CA GLU A 172 8.50 -18.89 0.58
C GLU A 172 7.75 -17.60 0.93
N LEU A 173 6.80 -17.16 0.07
CA LEU A 173 6.09 -15.89 0.24
C LEU A 173 4.93 -15.97 1.24
N ASP A 174 4.47 -17.17 1.63
CA ASP A 174 3.36 -17.40 2.58
C ASP A 174 2.12 -16.56 2.26
N PHE A 175 1.76 -16.49 0.98
CA PHE A 175 0.64 -15.71 0.52
C PHE A 175 -0.71 -16.27 0.99
N SER A 176 -1.46 -15.44 1.69
CA SER A 176 -2.85 -15.71 2.04
C SER A 176 -3.68 -14.42 2.02
N TYR A 177 -4.92 -14.45 2.49
CA TYR A 177 -5.78 -13.25 2.45
C TYR A 177 -5.18 -12.09 3.23
N ARG A 178 -4.80 -11.02 2.51
CA ARG A 178 -4.15 -9.80 3.07
C ARG A 178 -2.88 -10.10 3.86
N HIS A 179 -2.13 -11.11 3.45
CA HIS A 179 -0.94 -11.57 4.14
C HIS A 179 0.16 -12.04 3.17
N SER A 180 1.40 -11.82 3.58
CA SER A 180 2.63 -12.44 3.05
C SER A 180 3.67 -12.55 4.15
N VAL A 181 4.79 -13.21 3.88
CA VAL A 181 5.95 -13.28 4.79
C VAL A 181 6.43 -11.89 5.24
N PHE A 182 6.23 -10.85 4.41
CA PHE A 182 6.59 -9.47 4.72
C PHE A 182 5.61 -8.77 5.69
N SER A 183 4.47 -9.36 6.01
CA SER A 183 3.45 -8.76 6.89
C SER A 183 3.94 -8.56 8.33
N ALA A 184 4.93 -9.37 8.77
CA ALA A 184 5.59 -9.23 10.06
C ALA A 184 6.60 -8.07 10.11
N GLY A 185 6.90 -7.44 8.97
CA GLY A 185 7.86 -6.33 8.88
C GLY A 185 9.31 -6.79 8.80
N GLU A 186 9.56 -8.05 8.48
CA GLU A 186 10.86 -8.59 8.17
C GLU A 186 11.07 -8.61 6.66
N GLY A 187 12.20 -8.07 6.21
CA GLY A 187 12.51 -7.92 4.78
C GLY A 187 11.81 -6.73 4.11
N ILE A 188 12.46 -6.20 3.10
CA ILE A 188 12.05 -5.05 2.30
C ILE A 188 11.93 -5.50 0.85
N VAL A 189 10.73 -5.44 0.28
CA VAL A 189 10.51 -5.78 -1.12
C VAL A 189 11.21 -4.75 -2.02
N LEU A 190 12.15 -5.21 -2.85
CA LEU A 190 12.86 -4.39 -3.83
C LEU A 190 12.18 -4.45 -5.21
N GLY A 191 11.58 -5.57 -5.56
CA GLY A 191 10.87 -5.80 -6.80
C GLY A 191 10.32 -7.21 -6.89
N ALA A 192 9.58 -7.50 -7.96
CA ALA A 192 9.03 -8.83 -8.22
C ALA A 192 8.99 -9.13 -9.71
N LYS A 193 8.92 -10.43 -10.04
CA LYS A 193 8.57 -10.92 -11.37
C LYS A 193 7.15 -11.48 -11.36
N VAL A 194 6.44 -11.27 -12.45
CA VAL A 194 5.12 -11.86 -12.67
C VAL A 194 5.08 -12.58 -14.01
N LYS A 195 4.46 -13.76 -14.02
CA LYS A 195 4.24 -14.56 -15.21
C LYS A 195 2.78 -14.50 -15.60
N LEU A 196 2.54 -14.17 -16.85
CA LEU A 196 1.22 -13.96 -17.42
C LEU A 196 1.04 -14.79 -18.67
N GLU A 197 -0.18 -14.95 -19.12
CA GLU A 197 -0.51 -15.66 -20.35
C GLU A 197 -0.72 -14.68 -21.51
N SER A 198 -0.48 -15.12 -22.73
CA SER A 198 -0.83 -14.34 -23.92
C SER A 198 -2.35 -14.25 -24.06
N GLY A 199 -2.85 -13.07 -24.40
CA GLY A 199 -4.28 -12.80 -24.53
C GLY A 199 -4.59 -11.78 -25.64
N ASP A 200 -5.87 -11.70 -26.00
CA ASP A 200 -6.35 -10.69 -26.92
C ASP A 200 -6.35 -9.30 -26.25
N PRO A 201 -5.60 -8.32 -26.76
CA PRO A 201 -5.52 -6.97 -26.19
C PRO A 201 -6.88 -6.27 -26.03
N ASP A 202 -7.81 -6.51 -26.95
CA ASP A 202 -9.14 -5.89 -26.89
C ASP A 202 -9.97 -6.51 -25.77
N ALA A 203 -9.91 -7.82 -25.58
CA ALA A 203 -10.57 -8.52 -24.46
C ALA A 203 -9.97 -8.13 -23.10
N ILE A 204 -8.63 -8.02 -23.00
CA ILE A 204 -7.93 -7.55 -21.79
C ILE A 204 -8.41 -6.14 -21.43
N LYS A 205 -8.41 -5.23 -22.42
CA LYS A 205 -8.83 -3.85 -22.21
C LYS A 205 -10.29 -3.75 -21.78
N ALA A 206 -11.18 -4.47 -22.44
CA ALA A 206 -12.60 -4.53 -22.09
C ALA A 206 -12.81 -4.98 -20.63
N LYS A 207 -12.07 -6.01 -20.18
CA LYS A 207 -12.13 -6.50 -18.80
C LYS A 207 -11.59 -5.46 -17.81
N MET A 208 -10.47 -4.79 -18.12
CA MET A 208 -9.95 -3.71 -17.28
C MET A 208 -10.97 -2.57 -17.11
N ASP A 209 -11.61 -2.16 -18.21
CA ASP A 209 -12.60 -1.09 -18.21
C ASP A 209 -13.87 -1.46 -17.43
N ASP A 210 -14.36 -2.70 -17.58
CA ASP A 210 -15.50 -3.22 -16.80
C ASP A 210 -15.18 -3.22 -15.30
N LEU A 211 -14.03 -3.75 -14.90
CA LEU A 211 -13.63 -3.77 -13.48
C LEU A 211 -13.47 -2.36 -12.90
N MET A 212 -12.92 -1.43 -13.69
CA MET A 212 -12.81 -0.02 -13.28
C MET A 212 -14.20 0.63 -13.17
N ALA A 213 -15.11 0.36 -14.08
CA ALA A 213 -16.47 0.89 -14.03
C ALA A 213 -17.21 0.39 -12.77
N ARG A 214 -17.14 -0.90 -12.46
CA ARG A 214 -17.70 -1.48 -11.22
C ARG A 214 -17.10 -0.83 -9.97
N ARG A 215 -15.80 -0.59 -9.95
CA ARG A 215 -15.11 0.08 -8.84
C ARG A 215 -15.61 1.51 -8.67
N LYS A 216 -15.69 2.30 -9.74
CA LYS A 216 -16.21 3.67 -9.71
C LYS A 216 -17.67 3.72 -9.26
N ALA A 217 -18.48 2.75 -9.65
CA ALA A 217 -19.88 2.68 -9.26
C ALA A 217 -20.07 2.40 -7.75
N SER A 218 -19.20 1.54 -7.15
CA SER A 218 -19.38 1.04 -5.79
C SER A 218 -18.52 1.71 -4.73
N GLN A 219 -17.37 2.33 -5.08
CA GLN A 219 -16.41 2.87 -4.11
C GLN A 219 -16.36 4.41 -4.15
N PRO A 220 -16.11 5.08 -3.00
CA PRO A 220 -16.05 6.54 -2.89
C PRO A 220 -14.69 7.08 -3.36
N LEU A 221 -14.33 6.87 -4.64
CA LEU A 221 -13.01 7.23 -5.19
C LEU A 221 -12.76 8.73 -5.25
N GLU A 222 -13.80 9.53 -5.12
CA GLU A 222 -13.76 11.00 -5.09
C GLU A 222 -13.31 11.58 -3.74
N LEU A 223 -13.34 10.77 -2.67
CA LEU A 223 -12.95 11.20 -1.34
C LEU A 223 -11.67 10.51 -0.88
N PRO A 224 -10.77 11.21 -0.14
CA PRO A 224 -9.59 10.59 0.43
C PRO A 224 -9.95 9.48 1.42
N SER A 225 -9.30 8.32 1.29
CA SER A 225 -9.49 7.15 2.16
C SER A 225 -8.28 6.23 2.10
N ALA A 226 -8.21 5.25 2.99
CA ALA A 226 -7.23 4.16 2.94
C ALA A 226 -7.86 2.84 2.41
N GLY A 227 -8.80 2.92 1.49
CA GLY A 227 -9.54 1.75 1.00
C GLY A 227 -10.58 1.22 1.99
N SER A 228 -10.86 -0.09 1.93
CA SER A 228 -11.70 -0.75 2.93
C SER A 228 -11.02 -0.70 4.29
N THR A 229 -11.69 -0.13 5.28
CA THR A 229 -11.11 0.09 6.61
C THR A 229 -10.99 -1.20 7.41
N PHE A 230 -11.88 -2.16 7.18
CA PHE A 230 -11.95 -3.40 7.93
C PHE A 230 -11.73 -4.62 7.04
N LYS A 231 -11.04 -5.63 7.59
CA LYS A 231 -10.92 -6.95 6.98
C LYS A 231 -12.31 -7.59 6.85
N ARG A 232 -12.43 -8.54 5.94
CA ARG A 232 -13.64 -9.35 5.82
C ARG A 232 -13.75 -10.32 7.00
N PRO A 233 -14.79 -10.22 7.85
CA PRO A 233 -14.98 -11.16 8.94
C PRO A 233 -15.38 -12.55 8.40
N THR A 234 -15.04 -13.60 9.14
CA THR A 234 -15.42 -14.98 8.78
C THR A 234 -16.93 -15.10 8.65
N GLY A 235 -17.40 -15.54 7.49
CA GLY A 235 -18.84 -15.73 7.21
C GLY A 235 -19.62 -14.44 6.90
N TYR A 236 -19.00 -13.26 6.94
CA TYR A 236 -19.67 -11.97 6.75
C TYR A 236 -18.91 -11.05 5.80
N TYR A 237 -19.52 -9.91 5.51
CA TYR A 237 -18.88 -8.76 4.84
C TYR A 237 -19.00 -7.54 5.75
N ALA A 238 -17.89 -6.82 5.98
CA ALA A 238 -17.87 -5.66 6.87
C ALA A 238 -18.83 -4.55 6.40
N GLY A 239 -18.84 -4.20 5.12
CA GLY A 239 -19.72 -3.17 4.56
C GLY A 239 -21.21 -3.40 4.87
N PRO A 240 -21.80 -4.55 4.52
CA PRO A 240 -23.19 -4.88 4.86
C PRO A 240 -23.51 -4.86 6.36
N LEU A 241 -22.59 -5.32 7.23
CA LEU A 241 -22.79 -5.25 8.69
C LEU A 241 -22.86 -3.79 9.17
N ILE A 242 -21.95 -2.94 8.70
CA ILE A 242 -21.91 -1.51 9.05
C ILE A 242 -23.14 -0.79 8.52
N GLU A 243 -23.56 -1.09 7.28
CA GLU A 243 -24.76 -0.52 6.67
C GLU A 243 -26.03 -0.96 7.40
N GLY A 244 -26.14 -2.24 7.78
CA GLY A 244 -27.25 -2.78 8.56
C GLY A 244 -27.42 -2.13 9.95
N CYS A 245 -26.33 -1.58 10.51
CA CYS A 245 -26.35 -0.78 11.73
C CYS A 245 -26.73 0.70 11.50
N GLY A 246 -27.05 1.11 10.27
CA GLY A 246 -27.43 2.50 9.95
C GLY A 246 -26.27 3.50 10.04
N LEU A 247 -25.00 3.04 9.91
CA LEU A 247 -23.83 3.87 10.14
C LEU A 247 -23.35 4.68 8.91
N LYS A 248 -23.94 4.51 7.71
CA LYS A 248 -23.63 5.35 6.57
C LYS A 248 -23.82 6.84 6.90
N GLY A 249 -22.85 7.68 6.56
CA GLY A 249 -22.84 9.12 6.87
C GLY A 249 -22.54 9.45 8.34
N CYS A 250 -22.30 8.45 9.21
CA CYS A 250 -21.88 8.70 10.59
C CYS A 250 -20.51 9.37 10.62
N ARG A 251 -20.38 10.47 11.42
CA ARG A 251 -19.18 11.29 11.49
C ARG A 251 -18.57 11.34 12.88
N VAL A 252 -17.24 11.53 12.91
CA VAL A 252 -16.47 12.01 14.05
C VAL A 252 -15.46 13.02 13.48
N GLY A 253 -15.58 14.28 13.87
CA GLY A 253 -14.78 15.37 13.30
C GLY A 253 -14.88 15.39 11.76
N GLY A 254 -13.74 15.35 11.08
CA GLY A 254 -13.66 15.30 9.61
C GLY A 254 -13.73 13.90 9.02
N ALA A 255 -13.83 12.83 9.83
CA ALA A 255 -13.94 11.44 9.34
C ALA A 255 -15.42 11.01 9.22
N GLU A 256 -15.77 10.31 8.14
CA GLU A 256 -17.14 9.84 7.87
C GLU A 256 -17.14 8.38 7.39
N VAL A 257 -18.15 7.60 7.82
CA VAL A 257 -18.48 6.34 7.14
C VAL A 257 -19.12 6.68 5.80
N SER A 258 -18.48 6.28 4.70
CA SER A 258 -18.94 6.65 3.37
C SER A 258 -20.42 6.25 3.13
N SER A 259 -21.20 7.21 2.64
CA SER A 259 -22.59 6.97 2.24
C SER A 259 -22.70 6.07 1.01
N LYS A 260 -21.64 6.01 0.17
CA LYS A 260 -21.56 5.16 -1.02
C LYS A 260 -21.21 3.72 -0.69
N HIS A 261 -20.23 3.48 0.20
CA HIS A 261 -19.77 2.14 0.61
C HIS A 261 -19.39 2.12 2.08
N ALA A 262 -20.23 1.52 2.92
CA ALA A 262 -20.08 1.55 4.37
C ALA A 262 -18.78 0.92 4.92
N GLY A 263 -18.07 0.09 4.14
CA GLY A 263 -16.77 -0.46 4.50
C GLY A 263 -15.61 0.55 4.39
N PHE A 264 -15.86 1.76 3.84
CA PHE A 264 -14.87 2.82 3.69
C PHE A 264 -15.11 3.93 4.71
N LEU A 265 -14.06 4.29 5.45
CA LEU A 265 -14.01 5.57 6.14
C LEU A 265 -13.32 6.59 5.23
N VAL A 266 -13.88 7.78 5.13
CA VAL A 266 -13.42 8.84 4.22
C VAL A 266 -13.12 10.11 4.99
N ASN A 267 -12.18 10.90 4.47
CA ASN A 267 -11.90 12.25 4.94
C ASN A 267 -12.75 13.23 4.14
N VAL A 268 -13.77 13.81 4.79
CA VAL A 268 -14.67 14.79 4.15
C VAL A 268 -14.17 16.23 4.30
N GLY A 269 -12.98 16.41 4.86
CA GLY A 269 -12.28 17.68 5.05
C GLY A 269 -11.77 17.84 6.49
N GLY A 270 -10.45 18.04 6.62
CA GLY A 270 -9.81 18.29 7.89
C GLY A 270 -9.85 17.12 8.91
N ALA A 271 -10.05 15.88 8.46
CA ALA A 271 -10.01 14.72 9.35
C ALA A 271 -8.61 14.52 9.94
N THR A 272 -8.57 14.22 11.23
CA THR A 272 -7.37 13.85 11.98
C THR A 272 -7.27 12.33 12.13
N CYS A 273 -6.08 11.84 12.47
CA CYS A 273 -5.89 10.44 12.87
C CYS A 273 -6.78 10.09 14.07
N ALA A 274 -6.91 11.00 15.04
CA ALA A 274 -7.76 10.81 16.21
C ALA A 274 -9.24 10.67 15.82
N ASP A 275 -9.75 11.46 14.86
CA ASP A 275 -11.14 11.34 14.37
C ASP A 275 -11.40 9.98 13.77
N VAL A 276 -10.48 9.50 12.92
CA VAL A 276 -10.62 8.18 12.25
C VAL A 276 -10.58 7.06 13.29
N LEU A 277 -9.69 7.11 14.27
CA LEU A 277 -9.60 6.11 15.33
C LEU A 277 -10.90 6.06 16.16
N ALA A 278 -11.42 7.20 16.56
CA ALA A 278 -12.68 7.28 17.32
C ALA A 278 -13.86 6.77 16.47
N LEU A 279 -13.86 7.03 15.16
CA LEU A 279 -14.88 6.49 14.25
C LEU A 279 -14.75 4.97 14.08
N ILE A 280 -13.53 4.42 13.98
CA ILE A 280 -13.27 2.97 13.96
C ILE A 280 -13.85 2.31 15.23
N GLU A 281 -13.53 2.83 16.42
CA GLU A 281 -14.04 2.32 17.69
C GLU A 281 -15.56 2.35 17.76
N LYS A 282 -16.18 3.45 17.32
CA LYS A 282 -17.63 3.58 17.27
C LYS A 282 -18.27 2.53 16.35
N VAL A 283 -17.72 2.32 15.15
CA VAL A 283 -18.17 1.31 14.19
C VAL A 283 -18.03 -0.09 14.77
N GLN A 284 -16.84 -0.42 15.33
CA GLN A 284 -16.58 -1.71 15.96
C GLN A 284 -17.58 -2.02 17.08
N LYS A 285 -17.75 -1.06 17.99
CA LYS A 285 -18.69 -1.23 19.10
C LYS A 285 -20.13 -1.44 18.62
N THR A 286 -20.60 -0.62 17.69
CA THR A 286 -21.99 -0.70 17.21
C THR A 286 -22.27 -2.01 16.49
N VAL A 287 -21.33 -2.47 15.63
CA VAL A 287 -21.47 -3.75 14.92
C VAL A 287 -21.39 -4.93 15.90
N TYR A 288 -20.50 -4.86 16.89
CA TYR A 288 -20.41 -5.92 17.91
C TYR A 288 -21.67 -6.02 18.75
N ASP A 289 -22.22 -4.88 19.22
CA ASP A 289 -23.46 -4.84 20.02
C ASP A 289 -24.66 -5.40 19.24
N ALA A 290 -24.72 -5.17 17.92
CA ALA A 290 -25.83 -5.60 17.08
C ALA A 290 -25.71 -7.05 16.56
N HIS A 291 -24.49 -7.51 16.27
CA HIS A 291 -24.26 -8.77 15.53
C HIS A 291 -23.32 -9.75 16.24
N GLY A 292 -22.66 -9.37 17.35
CA GLY A 292 -21.63 -10.18 18.02
C GLY A 292 -20.35 -10.37 17.19
N VAL A 293 -20.16 -9.58 16.11
CA VAL A 293 -19.02 -9.68 15.20
C VAL A 293 -18.03 -8.55 15.47
N MET A 294 -16.81 -8.91 15.88
CA MET A 294 -15.73 -7.92 16.03
C MET A 294 -15.08 -7.65 14.68
N LEU A 295 -15.13 -6.39 14.23
CA LEU A 295 -14.46 -5.95 13.02
C LEU A 295 -12.97 -5.69 13.29
N GLU A 296 -12.09 -6.27 12.48
CA GLU A 296 -10.64 -6.04 12.56
C GLU A 296 -10.24 -5.00 11.51
N PRO A 297 -9.50 -3.92 11.89
CA PRO A 297 -8.98 -2.97 10.91
C PRO A 297 -8.02 -3.62 9.91
N GLU A 298 -8.21 -3.32 8.61
CA GLU A 298 -7.24 -3.64 7.55
C GLU A 298 -6.21 -2.52 7.39
N VAL A 299 -6.65 -1.27 7.62
CA VAL A 299 -5.76 -0.10 7.58
C VAL A 299 -4.65 -0.21 8.63
N LYS A 300 -3.42 0.08 8.21
CA LYS A 300 -2.24 0.07 9.09
C LYS A 300 -2.14 1.41 9.83
N ILE A 301 -2.26 1.35 11.15
CA ILE A 301 -2.14 2.53 12.03
C ILE A 301 -0.66 2.72 12.37
N ILE A 302 -0.08 3.85 11.97
CA ILE A 302 1.33 4.22 12.16
C ILE A 302 1.41 5.33 13.21
N ARG A 303 2.11 5.05 14.32
CA ARG A 303 2.19 5.95 15.49
C ARG A 303 3.61 6.39 15.79
#